data_20088f7a14d8c22cf3c5381c93d13fda
#
_entry.id   20088f7a14d8c22cf3c5381c93d13fda
#
_cell.length_a   1.000
_cell.length_b   1.000
_cell.length_c   1.000
_cell.angle_alpha   90.00
_cell.angle_beta   90.00
_cell.angle_gamma   90.00
#
_symmetry.space_group_name_H-M   'P 1'
#
loop_
_entity.id
_entity.type
_entity.pdbx_description
1 polymer ?
#
loop_
_entity_poly.entity_id
_entity_poly.type
_entity_poly.pdbx_seq_one_letter_code
_entity_poly.pdbx_strand_id
1 'polypeptide(L)'
;MKKICSFLTCLLLAVFVNAQTQATGTVTHNHTVTTNAATAPKADISKVLEFKEENHDFGKIPYGKPVEFDVMIKNISQEPVKIENVKVGCGCTTPKYEQGKSYAPGENFKVTLGFTGYADGPFEKSVDIMFNNGLTKQIKFHGTGYKVPETPAPSNGAIQKLKNSGK
;
A
#
# COMPACT_ATOMS: atom_id res chain seq x y z
N MET A 1 -50.42 -6.01 33.71
CA MET A 1 -51.66 -5.65 32.99
C MET A 1 -51.26 -5.57 31.52
N LYS A 2 -51.39 -6.67 30.81
CA LYS A 2 -52.38 -7.00 29.83
C LYS A 2 -52.68 -5.85 28.86
N LYS A 3 -52.23 -5.97 27.59
CA LYS A 3 -53.17 -6.08 26.46
C LYS A 3 -52.44 -6.49 25.17
N ILE A 4 -52.79 -7.67 24.76
CA ILE A 4 -52.61 -8.32 23.46
C ILE A 4 -53.51 -7.58 22.47
N CYS A 5 -53.04 -7.29 21.25
CA CYS A 5 -53.87 -7.11 20.09
C CYS A 5 -53.21 -7.76 18.86
N SER A 6 -53.78 -8.89 18.58
CA SER A 6 -53.71 -9.67 17.34
C SER A 6 -54.48 -8.94 16.25
N PHE A 7 -53.94 -8.82 15.03
CA PHE A 7 -54.70 -8.77 13.79
C PHE A 7 -53.88 -9.45 12.67
N LEU A 8 -54.25 -10.51 12.35
CA LEU A 8 -54.44 -11.48 11.28
C LEU A 8 -54.90 -10.82 9.97
N THR A 9 -54.46 -11.48 8.85
CA THR A 9 -54.94 -11.43 7.45
C THR A 9 -54.48 -10.28 6.57
N CYS A 10 -53.75 -10.54 5.49
CA CYS A 10 -54.31 -11.02 4.21
C CYS A 10 -53.26 -11.51 3.24
N LEU A 11 -53.47 -12.73 2.81
CA LEU A 11 -52.83 -13.49 1.73
C LEU A 11 -53.31 -12.95 0.36
N LEU A 12 -52.38 -12.51 -0.51
CA LEU A 12 -52.67 -12.35 -1.93
C LEU A 12 -51.47 -12.80 -2.76
N LEU A 13 -51.57 -14.03 -3.27
CA LEU A 13 -50.74 -14.58 -4.34
C LEU A 13 -51.08 -13.86 -5.65
N ALA A 14 -50.15 -13.21 -6.28
CA ALA A 14 -50.19 -12.86 -7.69
C ALA A 14 -49.08 -13.59 -8.43
N VAL A 15 -49.45 -14.66 -9.11
CA VAL A 15 -48.63 -15.42 -10.05
C VAL A 15 -48.61 -14.64 -11.36
N PHE A 16 -47.51 -14.02 -11.73
CA PHE A 16 -47.29 -13.55 -13.10
C PHE A 16 -46.44 -14.56 -13.84
N VAL A 17 -47.15 -15.30 -14.72
CA VAL A 17 -46.57 -16.11 -15.79
C VAL A 17 -46.16 -15.17 -16.92
N ASN A 18 -44.87 -14.97 -17.16
CA ASN A 18 -44.38 -14.34 -18.37
C ASN A 18 -43.99 -15.41 -19.39
N ALA A 19 -44.77 -15.47 -20.46
CA ALA A 19 -44.48 -16.28 -21.64
C ALA A 19 -43.26 -15.70 -22.39
N GLN A 20 -42.25 -16.55 -22.60
CA GLN A 20 -41.13 -16.25 -23.48
C GLN A 20 -41.53 -16.46 -24.94
N THR A 21 -41.53 -15.39 -25.70
CA THR A 21 -41.58 -15.47 -27.17
C THR A 21 -40.16 -15.38 -27.70
N GLN A 22 -39.67 -16.48 -28.28
CA GLN A 22 -38.42 -16.50 -29.03
C GLN A 22 -38.64 -15.81 -30.37
N ALA A 23 -37.89 -14.72 -30.61
CA ALA A 23 -37.74 -14.16 -31.96
C ALA A 23 -36.25 -14.25 -32.33
N THR A 24 -35.99 -15.06 -33.35
CA THR A 24 -34.69 -15.18 -34.02
C THR A 24 -34.40 -13.89 -34.78
N GLY A 25 -33.46 -13.10 -34.28
CA GLY A 25 -33.00 -11.89 -34.97
C GLY A 25 -31.48 -11.81 -34.89
N THR A 26 -30.85 -11.89 -36.07
CA THR A 26 -29.42 -11.64 -36.30
C THR A 26 -29.08 -10.22 -35.85
N VAL A 27 -28.32 -10.08 -34.79
CA VAL A 27 -27.91 -8.77 -34.30
C VAL A 27 -26.41 -8.58 -34.53
N THR A 28 -26.08 -7.65 -35.39
CA THR A 28 -24.79 -7.01 -35.57
C THR A 28 -24.37 -6.37 -34.25
N HIS A 29 -23.28 -6.84 -33.66
CA HIS A 29 -22.75 -6.31 -32.40
C HIS A 29 -22.11 -4.94 -32.61
N ASN A 30 -22.86 -3.88 -32.38
CA ASN A 30 -22.30 -2.58 -32.07
C ASN A 30 -22.15 -2.48 -30.53
N HIS A 31 -20.98 -2.81 -30.02
CA HIS A 31 -20.64 -2.55 -28.63
C HIS A 31 -20.34 -1.05 -28.45
N THR A 32 -21.36 -0.26 -28.24
CA THR A 32 -21.19 1.04 -27.61
C THR A 32 -21.09 0.78 -26.10
N VAL A 33 -19.87 0.57 -25.63
CA VAL A 33 -19.58 0.54 -24.19
C VAL A 33 -19.67 1.98 -23.70
N THR A 34 -20.85 2.38 -23.25
CA THR A 34 -21.00 3.61 -22.46
C THR A 34 -20.48 3.32 -21.06
N THR A 35 -19.17 3.37 -20.89
CA THR A 35 -18.54 3.43 -19.56
C THR A 35 -18.73 4.83 -19.00
N ASN A 36 -19.92 5.14 -18.50
CA ASN A 36 -20.12 6.22 -17.56
C ASN A 36 -19.60 5.77 -16.18
N ALA A 37 -18.30 5.52 -16.06
CA ALA A 37 -17.62 5.63 -14.80
C ALA A 37 -17.57 7.13 -14.51
N ALA A 38 -18.56 7.64 -13.78
CA ALA A 38 -18.48 8.94 -13.16
C ALA A 38 -17.28 8.88 -12.19
N THR A 39 -16.11 9.28 -12.69
CA THR A 39 -14.94 9.56 -11.86
C THR A 39 -15.32 10.76 -11.01
N ALA A 40 -15.79 10.50 -9.78
CA ALA A 40 -15.91 11.55 -8.78
C ALA A 40 -14.57 12.32 -8.77
N PRO A 41 -14.58 13.65 -8.72
CA PRO A 41 -13.35 14.43 -8.71
C PRO A 41 -12.50 13.93 -7.56
N LYS A 42 -11.35 13.33 -7.88
CA LYS A 42 -10.42 12.82 -6.89
C LYS A 42 -9.97 14.02 -6.07
N ALA A 43 -10.38 14.06 -4.81
CA ALA A 43 -10.03 15.16 -3.93
C ALA A 43 -8.52 15.39 -3.97
N ASP A 44 -8.10 16.64 -4.06
CA ASP A 44 -6.70 17.00 -4.14
C ASP A 44 -6.03 16.76 -2.79
N ILE A 45 -5.19 15.74 -2.72
CA ILE A 45 -4.51 15.33 -1.49
C ILE A 45 -3.66 16.46 -0.89
N SER A 46 -3.14 17.39 -1.72
CA SER A 46 -2.32 18.51 -1.27
C SER A 46 -3.10 19.55 -0.45
N LYS A 47 -4.45 19.51 -0.50
CA LYS A 47 -5.34 20.34 0.34
C LYS A 47 -5.68 19.69 1.69
N VAL A 48 -5.35 18.42 1.85
CA VAL A 48 -5.67 17.61 3.02
C VAL A 48 -4.43 17.27 3.82
N LEU A 49 -3.34 16.91 3.12
CA LEU A 49 -2.11 16.44 3.72
C LEU A 49 -0.89 17.13 3.10
N GLU A 50 0.00 17.58 3.96
CA GLU A 50 1.33 18.06 3.59
C GLU A 50 2.36 16.97 3.82
N PHE A 51 3.16 16.68 2.80
CA PHE A 51 4.25 15.70 2.85
C PHE A 51 5.58 16.45 2.81
N LYS A 52 6.45 16.18 3.78
CA LYS A 52 7.75 16.86 3.84
C LYS A 52 8.71 16.35 2.76
N GLU A 53 8.60 15.07 2.42
CA GLU A 53 9.43 14.41 1.41
C GLU A 53 8.62 13.31 0.72
N GLU A 54 8.59 13.34 -0.61
CA GLU A 54 7.82 12.39 -1.41
C GLU A 54 8.71 11.45 -2.24
N ASN A 55 10.00 11.81 -2.37
CA ASN A 55 11.00 11.03 -3.10
C ASN A 55 12.34 11.07 -2.36
N HIS A 56 12.66 9.99 -1.66
CA HIS A 56 13.83 9.88 -0.81
C HIS A 56 15.02 9.23 -1.53
N ASP A 57 16.21 9.85 -1.44
CA ASP A 57 17.45 9.28 -1.97
C ASP A 57 18.32 8.71 -0.83
N PHE A 58 18.44 7.39 -0.78
CA PHE A 58 19.36 6.70 0.14
C PHE A 58 20.83 6.82 -0.26
N GLY A 59 21.12 7.37 -1.45
CA GLY A 59 22.48 7.41 -1.98
C GLY A 59 23.04 6.00 -2.24
N LYS A 60 24.30 5.78 -1.83
CA LYS A 60 24.97 4.47 -1.97
C LYS A 60 24.79 3.65 -0.71
N ILE A 61 24.19 2.45 -0.83
CA ILE A 61 23.99 1.52 0.29
C ILE A 61 24.73 0.20 0.04
N PRO A 62 25.36 -0.39 1.08
CA PRO A 62 25.96 -1.72 0.95
C PRO A 62 24.89 -2.79 0.71
N TYR A 63 25.15 -3.75 -0.16
CA TYR A 63 24.27 -4.88 -0.44
C TYR A 63 23.88 -5.62 0.85
N GLY A 64 22.58 -5.86 1.04
CA GLY A 64 22.03 -6.55 2.21
C GLY A 64 22.06 -5.73 3.52
N LYS A 65 22.38 -4.43 3.48
CA LYS A 65 22.26 -3.53 4.63
C LYS A 65 20.89 -2.86 4.60
N PRO A 66 20.01 -3.16 5.57
CA PRO A 66 18.72 -2.50 5.67
C PRO A 66 18.87 -1.00 5.93
N VAL A 67 18.00 -0.21 5.30
CA VAL A 67 17.89 1.23 5.51
C VAL A 67 16.44 1.61 5.77
N GLU A 68 16.20 2.69 6.49
CA GLU A 68 14.86 3.20 6.81
C GLU A 68 14.83 4.71 6.66
N PHE A 69 13.67 5.27 6.29
CA PHE A 69 13.42 6.70 6.35
C PHE A 69 11.99 6.98 6.82
N ASP A 70 11.79 8.17 7.39
CA ASP A 70 10.50 8.61 7.90
C ASP A 70 9.82 9.55 6.92
N VAL A 71 8.70 9.12 6.36
CA VAL A 71 7.80 9.99 5.60
C VAL A 71 7.00 10.82 6.61
N MET A 72 7.39 12.08 6.79
CA MET A 72 6.71 13.01 7.70
C MET A 72 5.50 13.60 7.00
N ILE A 73 4.34 13.54 7.66
CA ILE A 73 3.03 13.94 7.13
C ILE A 73 2.36 14.86 8.15
N LYS A 74 1.71 15.92 7.68
CA LYS A 74 0.89 16.80 8.50
C LYS A 74 -0.53 16.82 7.97
N ASN A 75 -1.51 16.66 8.87
CA ASN A 75 -2.91 16.88 8.52
C ASN A 75 -3.18 18.40 8.48
N ILE A 76 -3.36 18.95 7.28
CA ILE A 76 -3.67 20.38 7.08
C ILE A 76 -5.16 20.62 6.81
N SER A 77 -5.98 19.57 6.85
CA SER A 77 -7.44 19.66 6.70
C SER A 77 -8.14 20.04 8.02
N GLN A 78 -9.45 20.20 7.93
CA GLN A 78 -10.31 20.45 9.11
C GLN A 78 -10.87 19.15 9.71
N GLU A 79 -10.65 18.01 9.05
CA GLU A 79 -11.19 16.71 9.43
C GLU A 79 -10.07 15.77 9.91
N PRO A 80 -10.35 14.85 10.83
CA PRO A 80 -9.41 13.83 11.23
C PRO A 80 -9.08 12.88 10.07
N VAL A 81 -7.79 12.54 9.93
CA VAL A 81 -7.30 11.61 8.89
C VAL A 81 -6.74 10.35 9.55
N LYS A 82 -6.96 9.20 8.90
CA LYS A 82 -6.45 7.90 9.30
C LYS A 82 -5.75 7.21 8.13
N ILE A 83 -4.63 6.54 8.42
CA ILE A 83 -4.01 5.63 7.45
C ILE A 83 -4.82 4.33 7.47
N GLU A 84 -5.42 3.96 6.34
CA GLU A 84 -6.13 2.68 6.19
C GLU A 84 -5.17 1.56 5.81
N ASN A 85 -4.27 1.84 4.88
CA ASN A 85 -3.34 0.84 4.38
C ASN A 85 -2.08 1.49 3.80
N VAL A 86 -0.99 0.74 3.79
CA VAL A 86 0.25 1.09 3.09
C VAL A 86 0.61 -0.08 2.16
N LYS A 87 0.38 0.12 0.87
CA LYS A 87 0.61 -0.89 -0.15
C LYS A 87 2.03 -0.78 -0.70
N VAL A 88 2.79 -1.85 -0.60
CA VAL A 88 4.16 -1.96 -1.12
C VAL A 88 4.19 -2.76 -2.42
N GLY A 89 5.10 -2.41 -3.33
CA GLY A 89 5.25 -3.08 -4.62
C GLY A 89 6.01 -4.41 -4.55
N CYS A 90 6.78 -4.65 -3.48
CA CYS A 90 7.56 -5.89 -3.27
C CYS A 90 7.74 -6.19 -1.78
N GLY A 91 8.06 -7.45 -1.46
CA GLY A 91 8.41 -7.88 -0.09
C GLY A 91 9.73 -7.33 0.44
N CYS A 92 10.44 -6.53 -0.34
CA CYS A 92 11.69 -5.87 0.05
C CYS A 92 11.49 -4.55 0.79
N THR A 93 10.23 -4.09 0.91
CA THR A 93 9.85 -2.85 1.58
C THR A 93 8.93 -3.16 2.75
N THR A 94 9.24 -2.61 3.93
CA THR A 94 8.48 -2.84 5.16
C THR A 94 7.97 -1.51 5.70
N PRO A 95 6.65 -1.24 5.65
CA PRO A 95 6.07 -0.05 6.25
C PRO A 95 5.82 -0.25 7.74
N LYS A 96 6.09 0.77 8.55
CA LYS A 96 5.74 0.83 9.99
C LYS A 96 4.94 2.11 10.23
N TYR A 97 3.74 1.98 10.77
CA TYR A 97 2.83 3.09 11.11
C TYR A 97 1.84 2.67 12.20
N GLU A 98 1.20 3.63 12.84
CA GLU A 98 0.19 3.37 13.88
C GLU A 98 -1.14 3.03 13.20
N GLN A 99 -1.41 1.72 13.06
CA GLN A 99 -2.63 1.24 12.43
C GLN A 99 -3.87 1.61 13.24
N GLY A 100 -4.89 2.14 12.56
CA GLY A 100 -6.16 2.50 13.18
C GLY A 100 -6.15 3.83 13.93
N LYS A 101 -5.01 4.48 14.11
CA LYS A 101 -4.93 5.80 14.74
C LYS A 101 -5.51 6.87 13.84
N SER A 102 -6.26 7.79 14.47
CA SER A 102 -6.79 9.00 13.84
C SER A 102 -5.92 10.19 14.22
N TYR A 103 -5.55 11.00 13.23
CA TYR A 103 -4.72 12.18 13.38
C TYR A 103 -5.58 13.43 13.22
N ALA A 104 -5.65 14.25 14.27
CA ALA A 104 -6.45 15.45 14.31
C ALA A 104 -5.96 16.54 13.32
N PRO A 105 -6.80 17.55 12.99
CA PRO A 105 -6.36 18.74 12.27
C PRO A 105 -5.11 19.37 12.90
N GLY A 106 -4.08 19.65 12.07
CA GLY A 106 -2.80 20.22 12.51
C GLY A 106 -1.80 19.20 13.07
N GLU A 107 -2.19 17.95 13.32
CA GLU A 107 -1.30 16.92 13.87
C GLU A 107 -0.26 16.46 12.85
N ASN A 108 0.99 16.26 13.33
CA ASN A 108 2.05 15.64 12.58
C ASN A 108 2.13 14.15 12.91
N PHE A 109 2.36 13.34 11.91
CA PHE A 109 2.55 11.90 12.04
C PHE A 109 3.54 11.39 11.00
N LYS A 110 3.90 10.11 11.09
CA LYS A 110 4.88 9.53 10.17
C LYS A 110 4.54 8.11 9.76
N VAL A 111 5.05 7.73 8.59
CA VAL A 111 5.18 6.35 8.13
C VAL A 111 6.66 6.08 7.95
N THR A 112 7.22 5.11 8.67
CA THR A 112 8.60 4.67 8.46
C THR A 112 8.63 3.61 7.38
N LEU A 113 9.41 3.82 6.33
CA LEU A 113 9.59 2.89 5.24
C LEU A 113 10.98 2.24 5.33
N GLY A 114 11.01 0.94 5.54
CA GLY A 114 12.22 0.13 5.57
C GLY A 114 12.47 -0.53 4.21
N PHE A 115 13.73 -0.59 3.79
CA PHE A 115 14.18 -1.35 2.62
C PHE A 115 15.26 -2.34 3.04
N THR A 116 15.15 -3.60 2.61
CA THR A 116 16.06 -4.68 3.01
C THR A 116 17.51 -4.52 2.51
N GLY A 117 17.75 -3.61 1.55
CA GLY A 117 19.07 -3.33 1.00
C GLY A 117 19.57 -4.37 -0.04
N TYR A 118 18.76 -5.36 -0.41
CA TYR A 118 19.13 -6.33 -1.44
C TYR A 118 18.99 -5.72 -2.85
N ALA A 119 19.90 -4.81 -3.17
CA ALA A 119 20.03 -4.23 -4.50
C ALA A 119 21.50 -4.27 -4.94
N ASP A 120 21.76 -4.64 -6.18
CA ASP A 120 23.07 -4.58 -6.84
C ASP A 120 22.93 -3.62 -8.02
N GLY A 121 23.45 -2.40 -7.87
CA GLY A 121 23.22 -1.30 -8.79
C GLY A 121 22.04 -0.39 -8.41
N PRO A 122 21.61 0.49 -9.34
CA PRO A 122 20.52 1.43 -9.12
C PRO A 122 19.19 0.74 -8.80
N PHE A 123 18.42 1.30 -7.88
CA PHE A 123 17.06 0.85 -7.57
C PHE A 123 16.12 2.04 -7.37
N GLU A 124 14.85 1.83 -7.73
CA GLU A 124 13.71 2.70 -7.40
C GLU A 124 12.56 1.85 -6.88
N LYS A 125 11.90 2.31 -5.84
CA LYS A 125 10.73 1.66 -5.23
C LYS A 125 9.64 2.69 -5.01
N SER A 126 8.39 2.22 -5.02
CA SER A 126 7.23 3.04 -4.70
C SER A 126 6.33 2.36 -3.67
N VAL A 127 5.66 3.19 -2.88
CA VAL A 127 4.72 2.78 -1.84
C VAL A 127 3.50 3.67 -1.93
N ASP A 128 2.29 3.10 -1.91
CA ASP A 128 1.04 3.84 -1.90
C ASP A 128 0.48 3.89 -0.47
N ILE A 129 0.37 5.08 0.11
CA ILE A 129 -0.27 5.32 1.41
C ILE A 129 -1.73 5.68 1.15
N MET A 130 -2.65 4.88 1.69
CA MET A 130 -4.10 4.99 1.50
C MET A 130 -4.75 5.54 2.77
N PHE A 131 -5.63 6.53 2.63
CA PHE A 131 -6.29 7.23 3.73
C PHE A 131 -7.81 7.00 3.72
N ASN A 132 -8.44 7.16 4.90
CA ASN A 132 -9.88 6.93 5.14
C ASN A 132 -10.85 7.78 4.30
N ASN A 133 -10.38 8.84 3.68
CA ASN A 133 -11.15 9.70 2.77
C ASN A 133 -11.00 9.33 1.28
N GLY A 134 -10.51 8.11 1.00
CA GLY A 134 -10.26 7.61 -0.35
C GLY A 134 -9.06 8.24 -1.06
N LEU A 135 -8.29 9.08 -0.37
CA LEU A 135 -7.06 9.65 -0.91
C LEU A 135 -5.94 8.62 -0.88
N THR A 136 -5.08 8.69 -1.87
CA THR A 136 -3.88 7.86 -1.95
C THR A 136 -2.69 8.73 -2.34
N LYS A 137 -1.58 8.57 -1.62
CA LYS A 137 -0.31 9.22 -1.93
C LYS A 137 0.75 8.18 -2.25
N GLN A 138 1.35 8.32 -3.42
CA GLN A 138 2.53 7.54 -3.77
C GLN A 138 3.79 8.23 -3.24
N ILE A 139 4.59 7.49 -2.50
CA ILE A 139 5.92 7.86 -2.03
C ILE A 139 6.93 7.03 -2.79
N LYS A 140 8.01 7.66 -3.23
CA LYS A 140 9.12 6.99 -3.90
C LYS A 140 10.38 7.05 -3.07
N PHE A 141 11.24 6.07 -3.25
CA PHE A 141 12.61 6.11 -2.76
C PHE A 141 13.54 5.36 -3.72
N HIS A 142 14.76 5.80 -3.78
CA HIS A 142 15.76 5.27 -4.70
C HIS A 142 17.17 5.29 -4.09
N GLY A 143 18.13 4.74 -4.83
CA GLY A 143 19.52 4.71 -4.43
C GLY A 143 20.33 3.77 -5.31
N THR A 144 21.54 3.46 -4.90
CA THR A 144 22.43 2.54 -5.59
C THR A 144 23.03 1.54 -4.60
N GLY A 145 22.70 0.27 -4.75
CA GLY A 145 23.31 -0.80 -3.98
C GLY A 145 24.70 -1.14 -4.53
N TYR A 146 25.64 -1.49 -3.66
CA TYR A 146 26.95 -1.96 -4.06
C TYR A 146 27.42 -3.14 -3.21
N LYS A 147 28.09 -4.11 -3.84
CA LYS A 147 28.71 -5.21 -3.12
C LYS A 147 30.00 -4.75 -2.46
N VAL A 148 30.10 -5.00 -1.16
CA VAL A 148 31.37 -4.82 -0.44
C VAL A 148 32.24 -6.04 -0.78
N PRO A 149 33.48 -5.86 -1.29
CA PRO A 149 34.37 -6.99 -1.49
C PRO A 149 34.57 -7.73 -0.16
N GLU A 150 34.45 -9.05 -0.17
CA GLU A 150 34.80 -9.85 1.00
C GLU A 150 36.30 -9.68 1.26
N THR A 151 36.64 -8.99 2.37
CA THR A 151 38.01 -9.02 2.85
C THR A 151 38.27 -10.45 3.31
N PRO A 152 39.25 -11.17 2.74
CA PRO A 152 39.57 -12.51 3.21
C PRO A 152 39.81 -12.47 4.72
N ALA A 153 39.15 -13.38 5.44
CA ALA A 153 39.34 -13.50 6.89
C ALA A 153 40.86 -13.57 7.15
N PRO A 154 41.38 -12.81 8.12
CA PRO A 154 42.81 -12.86 8.43
C PRO A 154 43.24 -14.32 8.64
N SER A 155 44.14 -14.78 7.81
CA SER A 155 44.68 -16.14 7.91
C SER A 155 45.33 -16.28 9.27
N ASN A 156 44.73 -17.05 10.17
CA ASN A 156 45.32 -17.30 11.46
C ASN A 156 46.51 -18.24 11.26
N GLY A 157 47.73 -17.64 11.19
CA GLY A 157 48.98 -18.41 10.99
C GLY A 157 49.23 -19.52 12.01
N ALA A 158 48.55 -19.47 13.16
CA ALA A 158 48.55 -20.54 14.17
C ALA A 158 47.83 -21.81 13.67
N ILE A 159 46.73 -21.66 12.92
CA ILE A 159 46.00 -22.80 12.33
C ILE A 159 46.79 -23.44 11.19
N GLN A 160 47.51 -22.65 10.40
CA GLN A 160 48.40 -23.19 9.34
C GLN A 160 49.57 -23.97 9.93
N LYS A 161 50.13 -23.53 11.05
CA LYS A 161 51.21 -24.30 11.73
C LYS A 161 50.71 -25.65 12.24
N LEU A 162 49.52 -25.73 12.77
CA LEU A 162 48.92 -27.00 13.25
C LEU A 162 48.64 -27.99 12.12
N LYS A 163 48.25 -27.50 10.93
CA LYS A 163 48.08 -28.38 9.74
C LYS A 163 49.37 -28.95 9.21
N ASN A 164 50.47 -28.24 9.38
CA ASN A 164 51.81 -28.67 8.85
C ASN A 164 52.62 -29.52 9.86
N SER A 165 52.22 -29.53 11.16
CA SER A 165 52.89 -30.37 12.17
C SER A 165 52.30 -31.76 12.36
N GLY A 166 51.27 -32.10 11.59
CA GLY A 166 50.59 -33.41 11.63
C GLY A 166 50.98 -34.37 10.49
N LYS A 167 52.15 -34.24 9.91
CA LYS A 167 52.70 -35.18 8.90
C LYS A 167 53.96 -35.83 9.43
#